data_8629c7244f10e49475bc493085bf8b67
#
_entry.id   8629c7244f10e49475bc493085bf8b67
#
_cell.length_a   1.000
_cell.length_b   1.000
_cell.length_c   1.000
_cell.angle_alpha   90.00
_cell.angle_beta   90.00
_cell.angle_gamma   90.00
#
_symmetry.space_group_name_H-M   'P 1'
#
loop_
_entity.id
_entity.type
_entity.pdbx_description
1 polymer ?
#
loop_
_entity_poly.entity_id
_entity_poly.type
_entity_poly.pdbx_seq_one_letter_code
_entity_poly.pdbx_strand_id
1 'polypeptide(L)'
;MLVMLLGQTRVLYSMANDGLLPRKFFAAIHPRFRTPYKNTILVGLLAAVVGSTVPIADIGRMVNIGTLLAFVIVCASILVLRKTNAGQARPFRTPWVPVVPLLGILCNGYMMYKLGWINWARLIIWLAIGLVVYFAYSRKHSRVQQNDRSAL
;
A
#
# COMPACT_ATOMS: atom_id res chain seq x y z
N MET A 1 -14.39 -8.75 -7.73
CA MET A 1 -13.70 -9.30 -6.56
C MET A 1 -12.47 -10.14 -6.93
N LEU A 2 -12.56 -11.16 -7.79
CA LEU A 2 -11.42 -12.02 -8.17
C LEU A 2 -10.18 -11.27 -8.66
N VAL A 3 -10.36 -10.24 -9.50
CA VAL A 3 -9.25 -9.43 -10.04
C VAL A 3 -8.49 -8.70 -8.93
N MET A 4 -9.20 -8.15 -7.95
CA MET A 4 -8.57 -7.48 -6.80
C MET A 4 -7.81 -8.46 -5.90
N LEU A 5 -8.35 -9.66 -5.70
CA LEU A 5 -7.68 -10.72 -4.96
C LEU A 5 -6.37 -11.16 -5.65
N LEU A 6 -6.40 -11.29 -6.96
CA LEU A 6 -5.21 -11.56 -7.77
C LEU A 6 -4.17 -10.43 -7.68
N GLY A 7 -4.61 -9.18 -7.74
CA GLY A 7 -3.73 -8.02 -7.58
C GLY A 7 -3.04 -8.04 -6.21
N GLN A 8 -3.79 -8.25 -5.15
CA GLN A 8 -3.27 -8.26 -3.78
C GLN A 8 -2.25 -9.40 -3.55
N THR A 9 -2.51 -10.59 -4.07
CA THR A 9 -1.57 -11.72 -3.95
C THR A 9 -0.26 -11.47 -4.69
N ARG A 10 -0.30 -10.76 -5.82
CA ARG A 10 0.90 -10.35 -6.58
C ARG A 10 1.69 -9.26 -5.86
N VAL A 11 1.02 -8.30 -5.24
CA VAL A 11 1.69 -7.27 -4.42
C VAL A 11 2.44 -7.91 -3.25
N LEU A 12 1.80 -8.84 -2.51
CA LEU A 12 2.45 -9.58 -1.42
C LEU A 12 3.65 -10.39 -1.91
N TYR A 13 3.53 -11.01 -3.09
CA TYR A 13 4.63 -11.74 -3.71
C TYR A 13 5.80 -10.82 -4.08
N SER A 14 5.53 -9.65 -4.68
CA SER A 14 6.55 -8.65 -5.00
C SER A 14 7.26 -8.16 -3.74
N MET A 15 6.51 -7.78 -2.70
CA MET A 15 7.06 -7.36 -1.41
C MET A 15 7.95 -8.44 -0.78
N ALA A 16 7.59 -9.70 -0.92
CA ALA A 16 8.41 -10.81 -0.44
C ALA A 16 9.71 -10.96 -1.24
N ASN A 17 9.68 -10.73 -2.56
CA ASN A 17 10.89 -10.74 -3.38
C ASN A 17 11.84 -9.58 -3.06
N ASP A 18 11.29 -8.42 -2.70
CA ASP A 18 12.05 -7.24 -2.27
C ASP A 18 12.64 -7.41 -0.84
N GLY A 19 12.30 -8.52 -0.15
CA GLY A 19 12.78 -8.82 1.20
C GLY A 19 11.97 -8.16 2.31
N LEU A 20 10.84 -7.51 1.99
CA LEU A 20 9.97 -6.85 2.97
C LEU A 20 9.13 -7.83 3.78
N LEU A 21 8.91 -9.04 3.26
CA LEU A 21 8.16 -10.13 3.89
C LEU A 21 8.96 -11.45 3.84
N PRO A 22 8.67 -12.43 4.72
CA PRO A 22 9.36 -13.73 4.73
C PRO A 22 9.18 -14.48 3.41
N ARG A 23 10.26 -14.61 2.64
CA ARG A 23 10.26 -15.24 1.30
C ARG A 23 9.79 -16.69 1.30
N LYS A 24 10.13 -17.46 2.35
CA LYS A 24 9.76 -18.88 2.47
C LYS A 24 8.25 -19.11 2.39
N PHE A 25 7.46 -18.14 2.84
CA PHE A 25 6.00 -18.23 2.84
C PHE A 25 5.38 -17.47 1.67
N PHE A 26 5.70 -16.19 1.53
CA PHE A 26 5.02 -15.27 0.59
C PHE A 26 5.55 -15.33 -0.85
N ALA A 27 6.78 -15.85 -1.06
CA ALA A 27 7.34 -16.05 -2.40
C ALA A 27 7.16 -17.47 -2.95
N ALA A 28 6.41 -18.34 -2.25
CA ALA A 28 6.18 -19.71 -2.68
C ALA A 28 5.21 -19.75 -3.88
N ILE A 29 5.70 -20.24 -5.03
CA ILE A 29 4.93 -20.42 -6.26
C ILE A 29 4.55 -21.90 -6.41
N HIS A 30 3.32 -22.17 -6.82
CA HIS A 30 2.88 -23.53 -7.10
C HIS A 30 3.55 -24.06 -8.38
N PRO A 31 4.15 -25.27 -8.37
CA PRO A 31 4.92 -25.79 -9.52
C PRO A 31 4.11 -25.90 -10.81
N ARG A 32 2.85 -26.30 -10.71
CA ARG A 32 1.97 -26.53 -11.88
C ARG A 32 1.25 -25.25 -12.34
N PHE A 33 0.70 -24.48 -11.40
CA PHE A 33 -0.15 -23.30 -11.74
C PHE A 33 0.63 -21.98 -11.79
N ARG A 34 1.90 -21.97 -11.39
CA ARG A 34 2.77 -20.77 -11.34
C ARG A 34 2.14 -19.56 -10.64
N THR A 35 1.28 -19.82 -9.65
CA THR A 35 0.60 -18.80 -8.84
C THR A 35 1.08 -18.85 -7.39
N PRO A 36 1.07 -17.72 -6.65
CA PRO A 36 1.44 -17.68 -5.23
C PRO A 36 0.32 -18.26 -4.35
N TYR A 37 0.17 -19.60 -4.36
CA TYR A 37 -0.96 -20.31 -3.76
C TYR A 37 -1.10 -20.07 -2.25
N LYS A 38 0.01 -19.97 -1.52
CA LYS A 38 -0.01 -19.70 -0.08
C LYS A 38 -0.61 -18.33 0.23
N ASN A 39 -0.26 -17.31 -0.56
CA ASN A 39 -0.84 -15.98 -0.43
C ASN A 39 -2.33 -15.98 -0.76
N THR A 40 -2.73 -16.71 -1.79
CA THR A 40 -4.14 -16.80 -2.20
C THR A 40 -4.98 -17.45 -1.10
N ILE A 41 -4.51 -18.54 -0.50
CA ILE A 41 -5.20 -19.22 0.61
C ILE A 41 -5.26 -18.30 1.83
N LEU A 42 -4.15 -17.67 2.21
CA LEU A 42 -4.09 -16.75 3.35
C LEU A 42 -5.06 -15.59 3.20
N VAL A 43 -5.00 -14.90 2.07
CA VAL A 43 -5.85 -13.73 1.80
C VAL A 43 -7.31 -14.14 1.68
N GLY A 44 -7.60 -15.28 1.03
CA GLY A 44 -8.95 -15.83 0.92
C GLY A 44 -9.55 -16.19 2.28
N LEU A 45 -8.76 -16.84 3.15
CA LEU A 45 -9.19 -17.18 4.51
C LEU A 45 -9.44 -15.92 5.36
N LEU A 46 -8.51 -14.95 5.33
CA LEU A 46 -8.69 -13.68 6.03
C LEU A 46 -9.92 -12.93 5.52
N ALA A 47 -10.14 -12.88 4.21
CA ALA A 47 -11.31 -12.24 3.63
C ALA A 47 -12.61 -12.93 4.05
N ALA A 48 -12.63 -14.27 4.12
CA ALA A 48 -13.78 -15.03 4.56
C ALA A 48 -14.11 -14.76 6.06
N VAL A 49 -13.09 -14.78 6.92
CA VAL A 49 -13.25 -14.51 8.35
C VAL A 49 -13.72 -13.08 8.59
N VAL A 50 -13.07 -12.09 7.97
CA VAL A 50 -13.44 -10.68 8.13
C VAL A 50 -14.83 -10.42 7.54
N GLY A 51 -15.12 -10.97 6.37
CA GLY A 51 -16.44 -10.79 5.72
C GLY A 51 -17.60 -11.46 6.45
N SER A 52 -17.34 -12.52 7.26
CA SER A 52 -18.37 -13.16 8.08
C SER A 52 -18.60 -12.48 9.43
N THR A 53 -17.59 -11.76 9.95
CA THR A 53 -17.64 -11.19 11.31
C THR A 53 -17.91 -9.68 11.34
N VAL A 54 -17.51 -8.96 10.27
CA VAL A 54 -17.57 -7.49 10.22
C VAL A 54 -18.67 -7.02 9.27
N PRO A 55 -19.55 -6.09 9.70
CA PRO A 55 -20.56 -5.50 8.82
C PRO A 55 -19.94 -4.86 7.58
N ILE A 56 -20.55 -5.06 6.41
CA ILE A 56 -20.04 -4.57 5.13
C ILE A 56 -19.85 -3.04 5.11
N ALA A 57 -20.68 -2.31 5.84
CA ALA A 57 -20.57 -0.85 5.98
C ALA A 57 -19.28 -0.42 6.67
N ASP A 58 -18.83 -1.16 7.67
CA ASP A 58 -17.58 -0.86 8.38
C ASP A 58 -16.36 -1.20 7.54
N ILE A 59 -16.42 -2.33 6.81
CA ILE A 59 -15.37 -2.69 5.84
C ILE A 59 -15.24 -1.59 4.78
N GLY A 60 -16.35 -1.11 4.23
CA GLY A 60 -16.37 -0.03 3.25
C GLY A 60 -15.73 1.26 3.78
N ARG A 61 -16.03 1.63 5.02
CA ARG A 61 -15.41 2.82 5.65
C ARG A 61 -13.90 2.67 5.85
N MET A 62 -13.45 1.47 6.23
CA MET A 62 -12.01 1.19 6.40
C MET A 62 -11.26 1.24 5.05
N VAL A 63 -11.85 0.69 3.99
CA VAL A 63 -11.27 0.75 2.64
C VAL A 63 -11.23 2.20 2.15
N ASN A 64 -12.29 2.96 2.35
CA ASN A 64 -12.36 4.35 1.89
C ASN A 64 -11.30 5.23 2.56
N ILE A 65 -11.11 5.15 3.89
CA ILE A 65 -10.12 6.00 4.55
C ILE A 65 -8.69 5.66 4.11
N GLY A 66 -8.39 4.39 3.88
CA GLY A 66 -7.09 3.94 3.39
C GLY A 66 -6.80 4.43 1.96
N THR A 67 -7.79 4.35 1.06
CA THR A 67 -7.65 4.85 -0.32
C THR A 67 -7.53 6.35 -0.39
N LEU A 68 -8.30 7.10 0.40
CA LEU A 68 -8.19 8.56 0.48
C LEU A 68 -6.80 8.98 0.96
N LEU A 69 -6.25 8.30 1.98
CA LEU A 69 -4.89 8.55 2.44
C LEU A 69 -3.85 8.27 1.35
N ALA A 70 -4.01 7.17 0.62
CA ALA A 70 -3.12 6.83 -0.50
C ALA A 70 -3.13 7.94 -1.57
N PHE A 71 -4.30 8.48 -1.92
CA PHE A 71 -4.40 9.59 -2.87
C PHE A 71 -3.74 10.87 -2.35
N VAL A 72 -3.88 11.19 -1.06
CA VAL A 72 -3.17 12.32 -0.44
C VAL A 72 -1.65 12.14 -0.56
N ILE A 73 -1.14 10.93 -0.26
CA ILE A 73 0.30 10.62 -0.37
C ILE A 73 0.79 10.73 -1.82
N VAL A 74 0.02 10.23 -2.79
CA VAL A 74 0.37 10.33 -4.22
C VAL A 74 0.41 11.79 -4.66
N CYS A 75 -0.58 12.59 -4.30
CA CYS A 75 -0.59 14.02 -4.62
C CYS A 75 0.59 14.77 -3.98
N ALA A 76 0.91 14.47 -2.72
CA ALA A 76 2.06 15.03 -2.03
C ALA A 76 3.39 14.60 -2.69
N SER A 77 3.49 13.33 -3.08
CA SER A 77 4.67 12.79 -3.78
C SER A 77 4.93 13.50 -5.10
N ILE A 78 3.89 13.84 -5.87
CA ILE A 78 4.03 14.60 -7.12
C ILE A 78 4.65 15.97 -6.84
N LEU A 79 4.21 16.67 -5.77
CA LEU A 79 4.76 17.97 -5.39
C LEU A 79 6.24 17.88 -4.99
N VAL A 80 6.58 16.86 -4.20
CA VAL A 80 7.97 16.62 -3.76
C VAL A 80 8.86 16.26 -4.94
N LEU A 81 8.45 15.30 -5.80
CA LEU A 81 9.24 14.87 -6.95
C LEU A 81 9.49 16.01 -7.95
N ARG A 82 8.57 16.95 -8.08
CA ARG A 82 8.78 18.10 -8.95
C ARG A 82 9.83 19.07 -8.43
N LYS A 83 9.96 19.18 -7.11
CA LYS A 83 11.02 20.01 -6.50
C LYS A 83 12.37 19.32 -6.52
N THR A 84 12.40 18.01 -6.23
CA THR A 84 13.64 17.24 -6.06
C THR A 84 14.27 16.83 -7.39
N ASN A 85 13.46 16.40 -8.37
CA ASN A 85 13.90 15.87 -9.66
C ASN A 85 13.29 16.68 -10.83
N ALA A 86 13.56 17.98 -10.88
CA ALA A 86 13.01 18.87 -11.90
C ALA A 86 13.46 18.54 -13.34
N GLY A 87 14.67 17.97 -13.51
CA GLY A 87 15.28 17.66 -14.80
C GLY A 87 14.92 16.31 -15.44
N GLN A 88 14.14 15.47 -14.77
CA GLN A 88 13.80 14.15 -15.31
C GLN A 88 12.83 14.24 -16.49
N ALA A 89 13.17 13.59 -17.62
CA ALA A 89 12.27 13.50 -18.78
C ALA A 89 11.00 12.76 -18.40
N ARG A 90 9.85 13.41 -18.60
CA ARG A 90 8.53 12.86 -18.25
C ARG A 90 7.65 12.80 -19.49
N PRO A 91 7.11 11.63 -19.86
CA PRO A 91 6.21 11.48 -21.01
C PRO A 91 4.93 12.31 -20.87
N PHE A 92 4.45 12.50 -19.63
CA PHE A 92 3.27 13.29 -19.32
C PHE A 92 3.57 14.34 -18.25
N ARG A 93 3.20 15.59 -18.54
CA ARG A 93 3.31 16.69 -17.57
C ARG A 93 1.90 17.07 -17.11
N THR A 94 1.59 16.85 -15.85
CA THR A 94 0.33 17.30 -15.24
C THR A 94 0.19 18.81 -15.45
N PRO A 95 -0.91 19.29 -16.07
CA PRO A 95 -1.15 20.72 -16.23
C PRO A 95 -1.41 21.36 -14.84
N TRP A 96 -1.15 22.67 -14.74
CA TRP A 96 -1.49 23.47 -13.55
C TRP A 96 -0.92 22.94 -12.23
N VAL A 97 0.32 22.47 -12.21
CA VAL A 97 1.01 22.18 -10.96
C VAL A 97 1.56 23.49 -10.39
N PRO A 98 1.34 23.81 -9.11
CA PRO A 98 0.95 22.93 -7.98
C PRO A 98 -0.56 22.85 -7.69
N VAL A 99 -1.43 23.52 -8.43
CA VAL A 99 -2.85 23.67 -8.08
C VAL A 99 -3.60 22.33 -8.03
N VAL A 100 -3.46 21.50 -9.06
CA VAL A 100 -4.18 20.21 -9.17
C VAL A 100 -3.84 19.25 -8.01
N PRO A 101 -2.56 18.98 -7.69
CA PRO A 101 -2.23 18.15 -6.53
C PRO A 101 -2.69 18.74 -5.19
N LEU A 102 -2.65 20.08 -5.06
CA LEU A 102 -3.10 20.73 -3.83
C LEU A 102 -4.61 20.58 -3.62
N LEU A 103 -5.40 20.78 -4.68
CA LEU A 103 -6.83 20.50 -4.67
C LEU A 103 -7.13 19.03 -4.35
N GLY A 104 -6.35 18.09 -4.91
CA GLY A 104 -6.45 16.68 -4.59
C GLY A 104 -6.25 16.41 -3.09
N ILE A 105 -5.23 17.00 -2.48
CA ILE A 105 -4.96 16.88 -1.04
C ILE A 105 -6.12 17.46 -0.21
N LEU A 106 -6.60 18.64 -0.57
CA LEU A 106 -7.68 19.31 0.16
C LEU A 106 -9.00 18.54 0.07
N CYS A 107 -9.39 18.10 -1.12
CA CYS A 107 -10.62 17.34 -1.31
C CYS A 107 -10.58 15.99 -0.57
N ASN A 108 -9.50 15.23 -0.72
CA ASN A 108 -9.35 13.96 -0.02
C ASN A 108 -9.26 14.14 1.49
N GLY A 109 -8.52 15.15 1.97
CA GLY A 109 -8.43 15.49 3.39
C GLY A 109 -9.79 15.88 3.99
N TYR A 110 -10.58 16.68 3.26
CA TYR A 110 -11.94 17.02 3.68
C TYR A 110 -12.85 15.78 3.77
N MET A 111 -12.78 14.89 2.78
CA MET A 111 -13.53 13.63 2.82
C MET A 111 -13.10 12.75 4.00
N MET A 112 -11.79 12.63 4.27
CA MET A 112 -11.28 11.91 5.44
C MET A 112 -11.80 12.51 6.76
N TYR A 113 -11.84 13.84 6.87
CA TYR A 113 -12.37 14.53 8.05
C TYR A 113 -13.83 14.15 8.31
N LYS A 114 -14.66 14.04 7.27
CA LYS A 114 -16.09 13.67 7.37
C LYS A 114 -16.33 12.20 7.73
N LEU A 115 -15.34 11.31 7.58
CA LEU A 115 -15.50 9.88 7.90
C LEU A 115 -15.63 9.58 9.41
N GLY A 116 -15.30 10.53 10.28
CA GLY A 116 -15.46 10.43 11.73
C GLY A 116 -14.23 9.81 12.44
N TRP A 117 -14.13 10.10 13.73
CA TRP A 117 -12.98 9.79 14.58
C TRP A 117 -12.64 8.29 14.67
N ILE A 118 -13.63 7.43 14.69
CA ILE A 118 -13.42 5.97 14.79
C ILE A 118 -12.60 5.43 13.62
N ASN A 119 -12.85 5.94 12.42
CA ASN A 119 -12.11 5.51 11.23
C ASN A 119 -10.66 6.05 11.24
N TRP A 120 -10.44 7.23 11.79
CA TRP A 120 -9.09 7.76 12.03
C TRP A 120 -8.31 6.89 13.01
N ALA A 121 -8.94 6.48 14.12
CA ALA A 121 -8.30 5.58 15.09
C ALA A 121 -7.91 4.24 14.44
N ARG A 122 -8.81 3.65 13.67
CA ARG A 122 -8.53 2.42 12.90
C ARG A 122 -7.36 2.61 11.92
N LEU A 123 -7.32 3.72 11.19
CA LEU A 123 -6.25 4.05 10.26
C LEU A 123 -4.89 4.14 10.98
N ILE A 124 -4.84 4.88 12.10
CA ILE A 124 -3.62 5.06 12.88
C ILE A 124 -3.11 3.72 13.43
N ILE A 125 -4.00 2.88 13.95
CA ILE A 125 -3.65 1.54 14.45
C ILE A 125 -3.03 0.70 13.33
N TRP A 126 -3.65 0.65 12.14
CA TRP A 126 -3.12 -0.09 11.00
C TRP A 126 -1.78 0.46 10.51
N LEU A 127 -1.64 1.77 10.48
CA LEU A 127 -0.39 2.43 10.09
C LEU A 127 0.71 2.15 11.11
N ALA A 128 0.41 2.17 12.41
CA ALA A 128 1.35 1.82 13.46
C ALA A 128 1.81 0.35 13.34
N ILE A 129 0.89 -0.58 13.12
CA ILE A 129 1.22 -1.99 12.88
C ILE A 129 2.14 -2.13 11.67
N GLY A 130 1.81 -1.46 10.56
CA GLY A 130 2.63 -1.46 9.34
C GLY A 130 4.04 -0.92 9.59
N LEU A 131 4.16 0.18 10.33
CA LEU A 131 5.45 0.78 10.69
C LEU A 131 6.27 -0.14 11.60
N VAL A 132 5.64 -0.78 12.60
CA VAL A 132 6.31 -1.75 13.47
C VAL A 132 6.88 -2.92 12.65
N VAL A 133 6.09 -3.49 11.76
CA VAL A 133 6.55 -4.56 10.86
C VAL A 133 7.69 -4.07 9.96
N TYR A 134 7.59 -2.86 9.43
CA TYR A 134 8.63 -2.27 8.60
C TYR A 134 9.95 -2.10 9.36
N PHE A 135 9.93 -1.48 10.53
CA PHE A 135 11.15 -1.24 11.31
C PHE A 135 11.73 -2.50 11.94
N ALA A 136 10.87 -3.43 12.40
CA ALA A 136 11.31 -4.66 13.04
C ALA A 136 11.90 -5.67 12.05
N TYR A 137 11.29 -5.80 10.88
CA TYR A 137 11.65 -6.83 9.90
C TYR A 137 12.16 -6.28 8.57
N SER A 138 11.37 -5.44 7.89
CA SER A 138 11.61 -5.06 6.50
C SER A 138 12.90 -4.27 6.30
N ARG A 139 13.21 -3.33 7.21
CA ARG A 139 14.43 -2.51 7.14
C ARG A 139 15.72 -3.33 7.20
N LYS A 140 15.73 -4.46 7.92
CA LYS A 140 16.92 -5.33 8.03
C LYS A 140 17.09 -6.27 6.84
N HIS A 141 16.01 -6.60 6.13
CA HIS A 141 15.99 -7.61 5.07
C HIS A 141 15.75 -7.03 3.67
N SER A 142 15.60 -5.72 3.54
CA SER A 142 15.38 -5.04 2.27
C SER A 142 16.61 -5.17 1.35
N ARG A 143 16.41 -5.71 0.16
CA ARG A 143 17.45 -5.88 -0.86
C ARG A 143 17.97 -4.54 -1.41
N VAL A 144 17.12 -3.54 -1.49
CA VAL A 144 17.52 -2.20 -1.95
C VAL A 144 18.59 -1.63 -1.02
N GLN A 145 18.40 -1.71 0.30
CA GLN A 145 19.40 -1.26 1.26
C GLN A 145 20.66 -2.12 1.31
N GLN A 146 20.55 -3.41 0.97
CA GLN A 146 21.74 -4.27 0.91
C GLN A 146 22.61 -3.93 -0.31
N ASN A 147 22.00 -3.64 -1.46
CA ASN A 147 22.72 -3.21 -2.67
C ASN A 147 23.42 -1.86 -2.49
N ASP A 148 22.76 -0.89 -1.83
CA ASP A 148 23.37 0.41 -1.56
C ASP A 148 24.57 0.30 -0.60
N ARG A 149 24.55 -0.64 0.36
CA ARG A 149 25.67 -0.91 1.28
C ARG A 149 26.84 -1.66 0.63
N SER A 150 26.60 -2.40 -0.44
CA SER A 150 27.65 -3.09 -1.18
C SER A 150 28.27 -2.23 -2.27
N ALA A 151 27.71 -1.06 -2.54
CA ALA A 151 28.21 -0.08 -3.52
C ALA A 151 29.02 1.08 -2.89
N LEU A 152 29.13 1.13 -1.55
CA LEU A 152 29.98 2.04 -0.76
C LEU A 152 31.20 1.33 -0.23
#